data_a37765966195b5893854d86185389940
#
_entry.id   a37765966195b5893854d86185389940
#
_cell.length_a   1.000
_cell.length_b   1.000
_cell.length_c   1.000
_cell.angle_alpha   90.00
_cell.angle_beta   90.00
_cell.angle_gamma   90.00
#
_symmetry.space_group_name_H-M   'P 1'
#
loop_
_entity.id
_entity.type
_entity.pdbx_description
1 polymer ?
#
loop_
_entity_poly.entity_id
_entity_poly.type
_entity_poly.pdbx_seq_one_letter_code
_entity_poly.pdbx_strand_id
1 'polypeptide(L)'
;MRRCLALGVLLSLLAVPVRGAEGQPYAALTFDDGPSGKYTQRLLDGLAYRGVACTFLLCGYRMEQYPELTQRIYQEGHEIGYHGFSHDSMKTMSRRRIGQELMDSQALLPQGCRPVFFRPPGGVVTDGVHQVAKARNLALLSWSVDPRDWALRDRQAVKQAVLDQVRDGDIILLHDMSASSVDAALDIVDVLHSRGFQLVTVSQLAKLRKTPVTPGEIYTRFPPPEDN
;
A
#
# COMPACT_ATOMS: atom_id res chain seq x y z
N MET A 1 17.39 -22.09 -45.54
CA MET A 1 16.98 -20.97 -44.64
C MET A 1 15.76 -21.45 -43.82
N ARG A 2 15.97 -21.90 -42.59
CA ARG A 2 14.91 -22.36 -41.68
C ARG A 2 14.53 -21.21 -40.75
N ARG A 3 13.30 -20.72 -40.86
CA ARG A 3 12.74 -19.70 -39.96
C ARG A 3 12.24 -20.39 -38.69
N CYS A 4 12.90 -20.14 -37.55
CA CYS A 4 12.37 -20.49 -36.23
C CYS A 4 11.32 -19.46 -35.86
N LEU A 5 10.05 -19.88 -35.79
CA LEU A 5 9.00 -19.11 -35.11
C LEU A 5 9.15 -19.32 -33.61
N ALA A 6 9.50 -18.28 -32.89
CA ALA A 6 9.42 -18.24 -31.45
C ALA A 6 7.95 -18.03 -31.04
N LEU A 7 7.33 -19.07 -30.48
CA LEU A 7 5.99 -19.00 -29.92
C LEU A 7 6.08 -18.35 -28.54
N GLY A 8 5.78 -17.07 -28.45
CA GLY A 8 5.66 -16.36 -27.16
C GLY A 8 4.41 -16.83 -26.43
N VAL A 9 4.57 -17.59 -25.37
CA VAL A 9 3.46 -17.93 -24.46
C VAL A 9 3.16 -16.69 -23.63
N LEU A 10 2.08 -16.00 -23.98
CA LEU A 10 1.50 -14.93 -23.19
C LEU A 10 0.78 -15.56 -21.99
N LEU A 11 1.44 -15.63 -20.83
CA LEU A 11 0.83 -16.06 -19.58
C LEU A 11 -0.09 -14.94 -19.08
N SER A 12 -1.37 -14.96 -19.45
CA SER A 12 -2.38 -14.08 -18.89
C SER A 12 -2.61 -14.50 -17.43
N LEU A 13 -2.10 -13.72 -16.49
CA LEU A 13 -2.50 -13.79 -15.10
C LEU A 13 -4.01 -13.47 -15.00
N LEU A 14 -4.81 -14.53 -14.98
CA LEU A 14 -6.23 -14.40 -14.63
C LEU A 14 -6.30 -13.96 -13.17
N ALA A 15 -6.73 -12.72 -12.95
CA ALA A 15 -7.10 -12.25 -11.64
C ALA A 15 -8.21 -13.16 -11.09
N VAL A 16 -7.86 -14.06 -10.18
CA VAL A 16 -8.83 -14.92 -9.50
C VAL A 16 -9.73 -13.98 -8.69
N PRO A 17 -11.06 -13.99 -8.89
CA PRO A 17 -11.93 -13.17 -8.07
C PRO A 17 -11.85 -13.67 -6.62
N VAL A 18 -11.35 -12.82 -5.72
CA VAL A 18 -11.37 -13.06 -4.29
C VAL A 18 -12.84 -13.04 -3.84
N ARG A 19 -13.45 -14.23 -3.75
CA ARG A 19 -14.75 -14.40 -3.10
C ARG A 19 -14.48 -14.59 -1.60
N GLY A 20 -14.85 -13.58 -0.80
CA GLY A 20 -14.80 -13.72 0.66
C GLY A 20 -15.74 -14.83 1.13
N ALA A 21 -15.22 -15.78 1.90
CA ALA A 21 -16.06 -16.67 2.68
C ALA A 21 -16.65 -15.89 3.89
N GLU A 22 -17.89 -16.17 4.26
CA GLU A 22 -18.48 -15.58 5.46
C GLU A 22 -17.60 -15.94 6.68
N GLY A 23 -17.27 -14.91 7.50
CA GLY A 23 -16.46 -15.07 8.69
C GLY A 23 -14.95 -15.05 8.51
N GLN A 24 -14.44 -14.89 7.27
CA GLN A 24 -13.00 -14.80 7.02
C GLN A 24 -12.46 -13.42 7.35
N PRO A 25 -11.43 -13.28 8.22
CA PRO A 25 -10.85 -11.98 8.53
C PRO A 25 -9.93 -11.48 7.40
N TYR A 26 -9.94 -10.17 7.16
CA TYR A 26 -9.11 -9.48 6.18
C TYR A 26 -8.26 -8.42 6.85
N ALA A 27 -7.08 -8.15 6.31
CA ALA A 27 -6.27 -7.00 6.68
C ALA A 27 -5.50 -6.48 5.44
N ALA A 28 -5.13 -5.21 5.48
CA ALA A 28 -4.29 -4.61 4.46
C ALA A 28 -2.95 -4.18 5.04
N LEU A 29 -1.84 -4.73 4.51
CA LEU A 29 -0.51 -4.20 4.78
C LEU A 29 -0.25 -3.02 3.86
N THR A 30 0.21 -1.92 4.43
CA THR A 30 0.59 -0.72 3.68
C THR A 30 2.04 -0.35 3.96
N PHE A 31 2.77 0.07 2.91
CA PHE A 31 4.18 0.41 2.99
C PHE A 31 4.39 1.85 2.54
N ASP A 32 4.91 2.68 3.42
CA ASP A 32 5.18 4.09 3.18
C ASP A 32 6.65 4.34 2.80
N ASP A 33 6.94 5.50 2.22
CA ASP A 33 8.25 6.07 1.90
C ASP A 33 8.99 5.44 0.72
N GLY A 34 8.54 4.31 0.22
CA GLY A 34 9.20 3.59 -0.89
C GLY A 34 9.09 4.26 -2.27
N PRO A 35 9.67 3.61 -3.29
CA PRO A 35 10.50 2.40 -3.21
C PRO A 35 11.92 2.66 -2.71
N SER A 36 12.58 1.67 -2.09
CA SER A 36 13.89 1.80 -1.46
C SER A 36 14.94 0.81 -1.98
N GLY A 37 15.13 0.73 -3.27
CA GLY A 37 16.17 -0.13 -3.87
C GLY A 37 16.08 -1.58 -3.38
N LYS A 38 17.14 -2.10 -2.76
CA LYS A 38 17.23 -3.52 -2.36
C LYS A 38 16.16 -3.99 -1.37
N TYR A 39 15.61 -3.11 -0.55
CA TYR A 39 14.62 -3.52 0.45
C TYR A 39 13.24 -3.72 -0.18
N THR A 40 12.80 -2.80 -1.03
CA THR A 40 11.56 -2.98 -1.81
C THR A 40 11.67 -4.20 -2.71
N GLN A 41 12.81 -4.39 -3.40
CA GLN A 41 13.02 -5.59 -4.24
C GLN A 41 12.84 -6.87 -3.42
N ARG A 42 13.49 -6.96 -2.25
CA ARG A 42 13.39 -8.13 -1.37
C ARG A 42 11.97 -8.35 -0.84
N LEU A 43 11.27 -7.25 -0.51
CA LEU A 43 9.87 -7.32 -0.08
C LEU A 43 8.98 -7.89 -1.19
N LEU A 44 9.11 -7.38 -2.42
CA LEU A 44 8.35 -7.86 -3.57
C LEU A 44 8.60 -9.35 -3.85
N ASP A 45 9.87 -9.80 -3.83
CA ASP A 45 10.20 -11.23 -3.98
C ASP A 45 9.49 -12.07 -2.91
N GLY A 46 9.50 -11.60 -1.67
CA GLY A 46 8.87 -12.29 -0.54
C GLY A 46 7.34 -12.31 -0.62
N LEU A 47 6.72 -11.22 -1.06
CA LEU A 47 5.27 -11.12 -1.26
C LEU A 47 4.80 -11.98 -2.43
N ALA A 48 5.53 -11.97 -3.55
CA ALA A 48 5.25 -12.81 -4.72
C ALA A 48 5.30 -14.30 -4.36
N TYR A 49 6.31 -14.74 -3.59
CA TYR A 49 6.40 -16.13 -3.09
C TYR A 49 5.17 -16.54 -2.27
N ARG A 50 4.54 -15.59 -1.57
CA ARG A 50 3.37 -15.82 -0.69
C ARG A 50 2.03 -15.57 -1.39
N GLY A 51 2.06 -15.06 -2.63
CA GLY A 51 0.85 -14.71 -3.38
C GLY A 51 0.05 -13.55 -2.78
N VAL A 52 0.73 -12.58 -2.12
CA VAL A 52 0.10 -11.47 -1.41
C VAL A 52 0.28 -10.16 -2.16
N ALA A 53 -0.82 -9.46 -2.39
CA ALA A 53 -0.81 -8.07 -2.86
C ALA A 53 -1.00 -7.10 -1.70
N CYS A 54 -0.23 -6.01 -1.68
CA CYS A 54 -0.24 -4.97 -0.66
C CYS A 54 -0.48 -3.58 -1.28
N THR A 55 -0.59 -2.55 -0.44
CA THR A 55 -0.69 -1.16 -0.89
C THR A 55 0.59 -0.41 -0.55
N PHE A 56 1.19 0.25 -1.53
CA PHE A 56 2.39 1.05 -1.39
C PHE A 56 2.07 2.53 -1.52
N LEU A 57 2.36 3.34 -0.49
CA LEU A 57 2.20 4.79 -0.51
C LEU A 57 3.56 5.39 -0.88
N LEU A 58 3.74 5.69 -2.17
CA LEU A 58 5.05 6.02 -2.72
C LEU A 58 5.36 7.51 -2.69
N CYS A 59 6.61 7.85 -2.37
CA CYS A 59 7.15 9.20 -2.50
C CYS A 59 7.63 9.44 -3.94
N GLY A 60 7.31 10.63 -4.50
CA GLY A 60 7.68 10.98 -5.86
C GLY A 60 9.18 10.89 -6.13
N TYR A 61 10.03 11.48 -5.25
CA TYR A 61 11.47 11.45 -5.40
C TYR A 61 12.05 10.01 -5.40
N ARG A 62 11.36 9.06 -4.74
CA ARG A 62 11.74 7.65 -4.76
C ARG A 62 11.32 6.96 -6.05
N MET A 63 10.12 7.27 -6.55
CA MET A 63 9.67 6.78 -7.86
C MET A 63 10.61 7.25 -8.97
N GLU A 64 11.10 8.50 -8.90
CA GLU A 64 12.09 9.03 -9.84
C GLU A 64 13.43 8.30 -9.74
N GLN A 65 13.86 7.98 -8.51
CA GLN A 65 15.11 7.26 -8.25
C GLN A 65 15.06 5.78 -8.66
N TYR A 66 13.89 5.14 -8.55
CA TYR A 66 13.70 3.69 -8.78
C TYR A 66 12.49 3.40 -9.67
N PRO A 67 12.47 3.89 -10.93
CA PRO A 67 11.32 3.74 -11.81
C PRO A 67 10.99 2.28 -12.12
N GLU A 68 12.01 1.40 -12.20
CA GLU A 68 11.80 -0.02 -12.45
C GLU A 68 11.08 -0.71 -11.29
N LEU A 69 11.39 -0.32 -10.05
CA LEU A 69 10.70 -0.87 -8.88
C LEU A 69 9.26 -0.35 -8.80
N THR A 70 9.04 0.93 -9.14
CA THR A 70 7.68 1.49 -9.25
C THR A 70 6.85 0.73 -10.27
N GLN A 71 7.44 0.45 -11.44
CA GLN A 71 6.80 -0.35 -12.49
C GLN A 71 6.53 -1.78 -12.03
N ARG A 72 7.48 -2.41 -11.31
CA ARG A 72 7.37 -3.75 -10.77
C ARG A 72 6.25 -3.87 -9.74
N ILE A 73 6.15 -2.92 -8.78
CA ILE A 73 5.06 -2.85 -7.80
C ILE A 73 3.70 -2.91 -8.51
N TYR A 74 3.52 -2.10 -9.55
CA TYR A 74 2.27 -2.06 -10.31
C TYR A 74 2.00 -3.35 -11.10
N GLN A 75 3.02 -3.90 -11.77
CA GLN A 75 2.89 -5.10 -12.61
C GLN A 75 2.61 -6.37 -11.79
N GLU A 76 3.10 -6.45 -10.56
CA GLU A 76 2.85 -7.57 -9.65
C GLU A 76 1.48 -7.46 -8.94
N GLY A 77 0.67 -6.46 -9.30
CA GLY A 77 -0.71 -6.32 -8.82
C GLY A 77 -0.85 -5.66 -7.45
N HIS A 78 0.22 -5.03 -6.96
CA HIS A 78 0.13 -4.19 -5.77
C HIS A 78 -0.59 -2.88 -6.08
N GLU A 79 -1.25 -2.32 -5.09
CA GLU A 79 -1.87 -1.00 -5.19
C GLU A 79 -0.85 0.09 -4.91
N ILE A 80 -0.86 1.16 -5.71
CA ILE A 80 -0.05 2.36 -5.48
C ILE A 80 -0.95 3.49 -5.01
N GLY A 81 -0.58 4.15 -3.93
CA GLY A 81 -1.12 5.42 -3.45
C GLY A 81 -0.03 6.49 -3.40
N TYR A 82 -0.42 7.73 -3.11
CA TYR A 82 0.50 8.86 -2.98
C TYR A 82 0.98 9.03 -1.55
N HIS A 83 2.28 9.38 -1.39
CA HIS A 83 2.87 9.83 -0.12
C HIS A 83 3.55 11.21 -0.23
N GLY A 84 3.12 12.05 -1.17
CA GLY A 84 3.79 13.29 -1.56
C GLY A 84 4.95 13.04 -2.52
N PHE A 85 5.66 14.11 -2.90
CA PHE A 85 6.86 14.02 -3.73
C PHE A 85 8.12 14.00 -2.85
N SER A 86 8.30 15.01 -2.00
CA SER A 86 9.52 15.25 -1.22
C SER A 86 9.56 14.53 0.14
N HIS A 87 8.44 14.04 0.62
CA HIS A 87 8.22 13.58 2.00
C HIS A 87 8.32 14.69 3.05
N ASP A 88 8.27 15.96 2.65
CA ASP A 88 8.24 17.06 3.59
C ASP A 88 6.91 17.15 4.34
N SER A 89 6.95 17.60 5.59
CA SER A 89 5.72 17.79 6.38
C SER A 89 4.77 18.79 5.71
N MET A 90 3.56 18.36 5.46
CA MET A 90 2.52 19.20 4.85
C MET A 90 1.80 20.12 5.85
N LYS A 91 2.22 20.14 7.12
CA LYS A 91 1.57 20.90 8.20
C LYS A 91 1.45 22.39 7.89
N THR A 92 2.45 22.96 7.27
CA THR A 92 2.50 24.40 6.94
C THR A 92 2.51 24.69 5.44
N MET A 93 2.37 23.65 4.61
CA MET A 93 2.33 23.82 3.16
C MET A 93 1.05 24.51 2.69
N SER A 94 1.19 25.41 1.73
CA SER A 94 0.02 25.95 1.02
C SER A 94 -0.66 24.87 0.18
N ARG A 95 -1.96 25.01 -0.08
CA ARG A 95 -2.72 24.12 -0.98
C ARG A 95 -2.07 23.99 -2.34
N ARG A 96 -1.53 25.07 -2.88
CA ARG A 96 -0.81 25.06 -4.16
C ARG A 96 0.39 24.12 -4.10
N ARG A 97 1.19 24.20 -3.01
CA ARG A 97 2.38 23.33 -2.84
C ARG A 97 1.99 21.89 -2.67
N ILE A 98 0.98 21.57 -1.84
CA ILE A 98 0.46 20.22 -1.69
C ILE A 98 -0.02 19.65 -3.05
N GLY A 99 -0.77 20.48 -3.81
CA GLY A 99 -1.21 20.10 -5.16
C GLY A 99 -0.06 19.83 -6.12
N GLN A 100 1.06 20.57 -6.01
CA GLN A 100 2.26 20.34 -6.82
C GLN A 100 2.95 19.04 -6.44
N GLU A 101 3.12 18.73 -5.15
CA GLU A 101 3.66 17.46 -4.67
C GLU A 101 2.95 16.24 -5.30
N LEU A 102 1.60 16.29 -5.37
CA LEU A 102 0.83 15.22 -5.97
C LEU A 102 0.91 15.19 -7.50
N MET A 103 1.02 16.36 -8.15
CA MET A 103 1.18 16.42 -9.61
C MET A 103 2.53 15.86 -10.05
N ASP A 104 3.60 16.25 -9.35
CA ASP A 104 4.95 15.78 -9.67
C ASP A 104 5.05 14.26 -9.46
N SER A 105 4.44 13.73 -8.39
CA SER A 105 4.35 12.28 -8.17
C SER A 105 3.52 11.58 -9.25
N GLN A 106 2.42 12.18 -9.71
CA GLN A 106 1.55 11.61 -10.73
C GLN A 106 2.27 11.39 -12.06
N ALA A 107 3.19 12.29 -12.42
CA ALA A 107 3.96 12.21 -13.66
C ALA A 107 4.90 10.97 -13.73
N LEU A 108 5.20 10.36 -12.57
CA LEU A 108 6.11 9.22 -12.42
C LEU A 108 5.39 7.86 -12.31
N LEU A 109 4.07 7.87 -12.31
CA LEU A 109 3.29 6.65 -12.19
C LEU A 109 3.36 5.78 -13.46
N PRO A 110 3.33 4.46 -13.32
CA PRO A 110 3.17 3.54 -14.44
C PRO A 110 1.92 3.86 -15.29
N GLN A 111 2.03 3.62 -16.59
CA GLN A 111 0.91 3.84 -17.49
C GLN A 111 -0.32 3.01 -17.06
N GLY A 112 -1.45 3.66 -16.92
CA GLY A 112 -2.70 3.03 -16.47
C GLY A 112 -2.88 2.98 -14.94
N CYS A 113 -1.85 3.25 -14.16
CA CYS A 113 -1.99 3.36 -12.71
C CYS A 113 -2.88 4.56 -12.33
N ARG A 114 -3.84 4.33 -11.44
CA ARG A 114 -4.82 5.33 -11.00
C ARG A 114 -4.97 5.24 -9.48
N PRO A 115 -4.08 5.91 -8.71
CA PRO A 115 -4.21 5.93 -7.26
C PRO A 115 -5.54 6.51 -6.81
N VAL A 116 -6.14 5.88 -5.81
CA VAL A 116 -7.35 6.37 -5.13
C VAL A 116 -7.07 6.89 -3.74
N PHE A 117 -5.90 6.57 -3.19
CA PHE A 117 -5.50 6.94 -1.84
C PHE A 117 -4.31 7.90 -1.82
N PHE A 118 -4.37 8.81 -0.87
CA PHE A 118 -3.27 9.68 -0.48
C PHE A 118 -3.07 9.60 1.03
N ARG A 119 -1.87 9.26 1.46
CA ARG A 119 -1.44 9.36 2.85
C ARG A 119 -0.42 10.50 2.93
N PRO A 120 -0.73 11.62 3.60
CA PRO A 120 0.25 12.69 3.76
C PRO A 120 1.40 12.24 4.67
N PRO A 121 2.65 12.70 4.44
CA PRO A 121 3.78 12.41 5.29
C PRO A 121 3.50 12.62 6.77
N GLY A 122 3.85 11.60 7.60
CA GLY A 122 3.55 11.60 9.03
C GLY A 122 2.06 11.54 9.39
N GLY A 123 1.16 11.24 8.44
CA GLY A 123 -0.28 11.14 8.66
C GLY A 123 -0.97 12.48 8.99
N VAL A 124 -0.32 13.61 8.75
CA VAL A 124 -0.83 14.93 9.13
C VAL A 124 -1.87 15.44 8.14
N VAL A 125 -3.13 15.40 8.51
CA VAL A 125 -4.24 15.95 7.74
C VAL A 125 -4.56 17.36 8.19
N THR A 126 -4.30 18.35 7.32
CA THR A 126 -4.71 19.76 7.48
C THR A 126 -5.89 20.05 6.56
N ASP A 127 -6.55 21.20 6.75
CA ASP A 127 -7.60 21.65 5.81
C ASP A 127 -7.09 21.73 4.38
N GLY A 128 -5.82 22.14 4.19
CA GLY A 128 -5.19 22.21 2.89
C GLY A 128 -5.04 20.83 2.24
N VAL A 129 -4.59 19.84 3.02
CA VAL A 129 -4.47 18.42 2.59
C VAL A 129 -5.83 17.88 2.22
N HIS A 130 -6.83 18.04 3.08
CA HIS A 130 -8.20 17.58 2.85
C HIS A 130 -8.80 18.17 1.55
N GLN A 131 -8.70 19.49 1.37
CA GLN A 131 -9.25 20.15 0.19
C GLN A 131 -8.55 19.71 -1.11
N VAL A 132 -7.23 19.54 -1.08
CA VAL A 132 -6.47 19.07 -2.24
C VAL A 132 -6.80 17.62 -2.57
N ALA A 133 -6.88 16.74 -1.57
CA ALA A 133 -7.28 15.34 -1.76
C ALA A 133 -8.66 15.25 -2.42
N LYS A 134 -9.66 15.95 -1.87
CA LYS A 134 -11.02 16.01 -2.42
C LYS A 134 -11.04 16.53 -3.86
N ALA A 135 -10.35 17.63 -4.15
CA ALA A 135 -10.28 18.21 -5.50
C ALA A 135 -9.61 17.29 -6.54
N ARG A 136 -8.78 16.34 -6.09
CA ARG A 136 -8.09 15.37 -6.94
C ARG A 136 -8.74 13.99 -6.95
N ASN A 137 -9.95 13.85 -6.41
CA ASN A 137 -10.67 12.59 -6.28
C ASN A 137 -9.86 11.52 -5.51
N LEU A 138 -9.11 11.92 -4.48
CA LEU A 138 -8.35 11.04 -3.61
C LEU A 138 -9.01 10.95 -2.24
N ALA A 139 -9.13 9.75 -1.70
CA ALA A 139 -9.42 9.52 -0.29
C ALA A 139 -8.14 9.62 0.53
N LEU A 140 -8.26 10.03 1.78
CA LEU A 140 -7.14 10.10 2.71
C LEU A 140 -7.00 8.75 3.42
N LEU A 141 -5.78 8.20 3.42
CA LEU A 141 -5.50 6.94 4.06
C LEU A 141 -4.70 7.17 5.35
N SER A 142 -5.21 6.63 6.45
CA SER A 142 -4.51 6.50 7.71
C SER A 142 -4.29 5.01 8.02
N TRP A 143 -4.18 4.67 9.29
CA TRP A 143 -3.96 3.29 9.76
C TRP A 143 -4.67 3.06 11.08
N SER A 144 -4.89 1.81 11.41
CA SER A 144 -5.41 1.36 12.71
C SER A 144 -4.37 0.60 13.54
N VAL A 145 -3.29 0.11 12.88
CA VAL A 145 -2.17 -0.55 13.55
C VAL A 145 -0.87 0.10 13.12
N ASP A 146 -0.12 0.64 14.10
CA ASP A 146 1.22 1.23 13.91
C ASP A 146 2.23 0.53 14.82
N PRO A 147 3.04 -0.40 14.30
CA PRO A 147 4.08 -1.06 15.07
C PRO A 147 5.33 -0.20 15.28
N ARG A 148 5.40 1.00 14.69
CA ARG A 148 6.55 1.91 14.74
C ARG A 148 7.86 1.25 14.29
N ASP A 149 7.80 0.49 13.19
CA ASP A 149 8.93 -0.28 12.64
C ASP A 149 10.15 0.59 12.30
N TRP A 150 9.90 1.84 11.86
CA TRP A 150 10.92 2.86 11.61
C TRP A 150 11.73 3.24 12.87
N ALA A 151 11.12 3.15 14.06
CA ALA A 151 11.74 3.48 15.35
C ALA A 151 12.33 2.24 16.04
N LEU A 152 11.59 1.15 16.10
CA LEU A 152 11.99 -0.07 16.81
C LEU A 152 13.16 -0.77 16.14
N ARG A 153 13.18 -0.85 14.81
CA ARG A 153 14.22 -1.51 14.02
C ARG A 153 14.57 -2.94 14.49
N ASP A 154 13.62 -3.59 15.12
CA ASP A 154 13.70 -4.96 15.60
C ASP A 154 12.60 -5.81 14.99
N ARG A 155 12.98 -6.85 14.25
CA ARG A 155 12.07 -7.74 13.53
C ARG A 155 11.02 -8.37 14.45
N GLN A 156 11.42 -8.86 15.62
CA GLN A 156 10.50 -9.57 16.50
C GLN A 156 9.55 -8.60 17.22
N ALA A 157 10.07 -7.47 17.69
CA ALA A 157 9.26 -6.44 18.34
C ALA A 157 8.20 -5.86 17.39
N VAL A 158 8.58 -5.55 16.14
CA VAL A 158 7.64 -5.07 15.10
C VAL A 158 6.57 -6.11 14.82
N LYS A 159 6.98 -7.38 14.57
CA LYS A 159 6.03 -8.46 14.36
C LYS A 159 5.06 -8.59 15.53
N GLN A 160 5.55 -8.66 16.76
CA GLN A 160 4.72 -8.84 17.94
C GLN A 160 3.74 -7.67 18.11
N ALA A 161 4.19 -6.43 17.92
CA ALA A 161 3.34 -5.25 18.01
C ALA A 161 2.15 -5.28 17.03
N VAL A 162 2.34 -5.82 15.82
CA VAL A 162 1.23 -6.03 14.87
C VAL A 162 0.31 -7.15 15.35
N LEU A 163 0.88 -8.31 15.71
CA LEU A 163 0.11 -9.52 16.04
C LEU A 163 -0.76 -9.38 17.30
N ASP A 164 -0.38 -8.48 18.21
CA ASP A 164 -1.13 -8.18 19.44
C ASP A 164 -2.33 -7.24 19.18
N GLN A 165 -2.32 -6.47 18.11
CA GLN A 165 -3.30 -5.43 17.83
C GLN A 165 -4.23 -5.75 16.67
N VAL A 166 -3.73 -6.48 15.66
CA VAL A 166 -4.45 -6.66 14.39
C VAL A 166 -5.81 -7.34 14.57
N ARG A 167 -6.82 -6.75 13.96
CA ARG A 167 -8.19 -7.23 13.90
C ARG A 167 -8.69 -7.25 12.47
N ASP A 168 -9.81 -7.87 12.25
CA ASP A 168 -10.48 -7.91 10.95
C ASP A 168 -10.82 -6.49 10.47
N GLY A 169 -10.41 -6.20 9.23
CA GLY A 169 -10.61 -4.91 8.58
C GLY A 169 -9.52 -3.86 8.85
N ASP A 170 -8.44 -4.22 9.54
CA ASP A 170 -7.39 -3.27 9.88
C ASP A 170 -6.48 -2.93 8.69
N ILE A 171 -5.98 -1.70 8.74
CA ILE A 171 -4.91 -1.17 7.87
C ILE A 171 -3.65 -1.05 8.72
N ILE A 172 -2.60 -1.75 8.32
CA ILE A 172 -1.32 -1.85 9.04
C ILE A 172 -0.30 -0.96 8.37
N LEU A 173 0.29 -0.02 9.12
CA LEU A 173 1.39 0.83 8.66
C LEU A 173 2.72 0.11 8.83
N LEU A 174 3.50 0.06 7.76
CA LEU A 174 4.88 -0.42 7.73
C LEU A 174 5.70 0.45 6.75
N HIS A 175 7.02 0.22 6.71
CA HIS A 175 7.92 0.87 5.78
C HIS A 175 8.86 -0.16 5.14
N ASP A 176 9.17 0.00 3.86
CA ASP A 176 10.10 -0.88 3.14
C ASP A 176 11.52 -0.30 3.07
N MET A 177 11.94 0.38 4.16
CA MET A 177 13.17 1.18 4.22
C MET A 177 14.32 0.49 4.97
N SER A 178 14.08 -0.66 5.58
CA SER A 178 15.10 -1.41 6.36
C SER A 178 14.92 -2.93 6.24
N ALA A 179 16.01 -3.66 6.53
CA ALA A 179 15.95 -5.12 6.55
C ALA A 179 15.02 -5.63 7.65
N SER A 180 15.05 -5.02 8.83
CA SER A 180 14.20 -5.43 9.97
C SER A 180 12.71 -5.25 9.67
N SER A 181 12.32 -4.14 9.03
CA SER A 181 10.93 -3.89 8.64
C SER A 181 10.45 -4.91 7.59
N VAL A 182 11.27 -5.16 6.56
CA VAL A 182 10.94 -6.14 5.51
C VAL A 182 10.84 -7.55 6.07
N ASP A 183 11.78 -7.95 6.92
CA ASP A 183 11.75 -9.28 7.55
C ASP A 183 10.54 -9.44 8.48
N ALA A 184 10.21 -8.40 9.25
CA ALA A 184 9.02 -8.39 10.09
C ALA A 184 7.74 -8.48 9.25
N ALA A 185 7.66 -7.72 8.15
CA ALA A 185 6.50 -7.74 7.24
C ALA A 185 6.25 -9.14 6.67
N LEU A 186 7.29 -9.83 6.21
CA LEU A 186 7.16 -11.18 5.66
C LEU A 186 6.77 -12.20 6.74
N ASP A 187 7.30 -12.10 7.97
CA ASP A 187 6.85 -12.91 9.09
C ASP A 187 5.38 -12.64 9.48
N ILE A 188 4.98 -11.36 9.45
CA ILE A 188 3.59 -10.97 9.72
C ILE A 188 2.66 -11.62 8.71
N VAL A 189 3.01 -11.60 7.42
CA VAL A 189 2.25 -12.29 6.36
C VAL A 189 2.08 -13.77 6.70
N ASP A 190 3.17 -14.48 7.03
CA ASP A 190 3.12 -15.91 7.32
C ASP A 190 2.22 -16.22 8.53
N VAL A 191 2.34 -15.44 9.61
CA VAL A 191 1.54 -15.66 10.83
C VAL A 191 0.08 -15.29 10.60
N LEU A 192 -0.22 -14.19 9.91
CA LEU A 192 -1.61 -13.80 9.63
C LEU A 192 -2.30 -14.82 8.73
N HIS A 193 -1.61 -15.36 7.72
CA HIS A 193 -2.13 -16.48 6.93
C HIS A 193 -2.43 -17.71 7.81
N SER A 194 -1.52 -18.07 8.72
CA SER A 194 -1.75 -19.20 9.65
C SER A 194 -2.93 -18.98 10.62
N ARG A 195 -3.27 -17.71 10.89
CA ARG A 195 -4.44 -17.31 11.68
C ARG A 195 -5.73 -17.18 10.85
N GLY A 196 -5.68 -17.52 9.57
CA GLY A 196 -6.83 -17.47 8.66
C GLY A 196 -7.10 -16.12 8.02
N PHE A 197 -6.25 -15.08 8.24
CA PHE A 197 -6.41 -13.80 7.56
C PHE A 197 -6.14 -13.93 6.06
N GLN A 198 -6.96 -13.25 5.26
CA GLN A 198 -6.61 -12.90 3.89
C GLN A 198 -6.03 -11.48 3.85
N LEU A 199 -4.82 -11.37 3.30
CA LEU A 199 -4.15 -10.10 3.10
C LEU A 199 -4.47 -9.58 1.70
N VAL A 200 -4.97 -8.35 1.64
CA VAL A 200 -5.48 -7.74 0.40
C VAL A 200 -5.03 -6.28 0.32
N THR A 201 -5.13 -5.67 -0.87
CA THR A 201 -4.92 -4.23 -0.99
C THR A 201 -6.04 -3.44 -0.29
N VAL A 202 -5.80 -2.16 0.02
CA VAL A 202 -6.80 -1.31 0.69
C VAL A 202 -8.08 -1.18 -0.16
N SER A 203 -7.95 -1.00 -1.48
CA SER A 203 -9.12 -0.96 -2.38
C SER A 203 -9.89 -2.28 -2.41
N GLN A 204 -9.18 -3.42 -2.37
CA GLN A 204 -9.84 -4.72 -2.29
C GLN A 204 -10.55 -4.90 -0.94
N LEU A 205 -9.92 -4.46 0.16
CA LEU A 205 -10.53 -4.50 1.49
C LEU A 205 -11.83 -3.69 1.53
N ALA A 206 -11.80 -2.44 1.06
CA ALA A 206 -12.98 -1.59 0.97
C ALA A 206 -14.11 -2.25 0.14
N LYS A 207 -13.76 -2.84 -1.01
CA LYS A 207 -14.71 -3.56 -1.87
C LYS A 207 -15.32 -4.78 -1.19
N LEU A 208 -14.52 -5.60 -0.50
CA LEU A 208 -14.98 -6.78 0.23
C LEU A 208 -15.92 -6.39 1.38
N ARG A 209 -15.67 -5.22 2.00
CA ARG A 209 -16.53 -4.64 3.05
C ARG A 209 -17.72 -3.85 2.51
N LYS A 210 -17.88 -3.78 1.19
CA LYS A 210 -18.93 -2.99 0.51
C LYS A 210 -18.96 -1.53 0.96
N THR A 211 -17.81 -0.98 1.35
CA THR A 211 -17.65 0.40 1.80
C THR A 211 -17.21 1.26 0.62
N PRO A 212 -18.03 2.24 0.19
CA PRO A 212 -17.62 3.19 -0.84
C PRO A 212 -16.43 4.02 -0.37
N VAL A 213 -15.43 4.18 -1.24
CA VAL A 213 -14.30 5.07 -0.99
C VAL A 213 -14.63 6.45 -1.54
N THR A 214 -14.78 7.44 -0.65
CA THR A 214 -15.22 8.80 -0.97
C THR A 214 -14.04 9.76 -0.95
N PRO A 215 -13.82 10.58 -2.00
CA PRO A 215 -12.77 11.59 -2.03
C PRO A 215 -12.84 12.58 -0.86
N GLY A 216 -11.72 12.83 -0.22
CA GLY A 216 -11.61 13.68 0.96
C GLY A 216 -11.86 12.98 2.30
N GLU A 217 -12.60 11.87 2.33
CA GLU A 217 -12.82 11.12 3.57
C GLU A 217 -11.54 10.41 4.03
N ILE A 218 -11.41 10.23 5.37
CA ILE A 218 -10.26 9.60 6.00
C ILE A 218 -10.62 8.16 6.38
N TYR A 219 -9.83 7.22 5.93
CA TYR A 219 -10.01 5.80 6.24
C TYR A 219 -8.85 5.29 7.09
N THR A 220 -9.17 4.72 8.26
CA THR A 220 -8.21 4.10 9.17
C THR A 220 -8.33 2.57 9.16
N ARG A 221 -9.50 2.05 8.81
CA ARG A 221 -9.86 0.63 8.74
C ARG A 221 -11.15 0.45 7.94
N PHE A 222 -11.44 -0.79 7.56
CA PHE A 222 -12.70 -1.21 6.96
C PHE A 222 -13.26 -2.41 7.76
N PRO A 223 -13.99 -2.18 8.85
CA PRO A 223 -14.49 -3.25 9.70
C PRO A 223 -15.53 -4.12 8.97
N PRO A 224 -15.78 -5.35 9.44
CA PRO A 224 -16.91 -6.13 8.95
C PRO A 224 -18.22 -5.35 9.13
N PRO A 225 -19.24 -5.61 8.28
CA PRO A 225 -20.57 -5.06 8.52
C PRO A 225 -21.04 -5.48 9.90
N GLU A 226 -21.74 -4.58 10.59
CA GLU A 226 -22.41 -4.94 11.85
C GLU A 226 -23.51 -5.96 11.53
N ASP A 227 -23.55 -7.05 12.30
CA ASP A 227 -24.65 -8.02 12.22
C ASP A 227 -25.93 -7.32 12.68
N ASN A 228 -26.85 -7.11 11.73
CA ASN A 228 -28.20 -6.59 12.01
C ASN A 228 -29.11 -7.69 12.52
#